data_2c7a412e634051e8c6fb1f01ea878135
#
_entry.id   2c7a412e634051e8c6fb1f01ea878135
#
_cell.length_a   1.000
_cell.length_b   1.000
_cell.length_c   1.000
_cell.angle_alpha   90.00
_cell.angle_beta   90.00
_cell.angle_gamma   90.00
#
_symmetry.space_group_name_H-M   'P 1'
#
loop_
_entity.id
_entity.type
_entity.pdbx_description
1 polymer ?
#
loop_
_entity_poly.entity_id
_entity_poly.type
_entity_poly.pdbx_seq_one_letter_code
_entity_poly.pdbx_strand_id
1 'polypeptide(L)'
;MMKKILCTIILLWLLVPGWAQEFKVASFRLLPNDITAWVNPVRDLNDEACALIKVVGNRDFAFSTPLGIVQRKNEVGEIWLYVPNGTRKITIKHPRWGVLRDYKFPVTLESRLTYE
;
A
#
# COMPACT_ATOMS: atom_id res chain seq x y z
N MET A 1 46.11 12.93 -9.39
CA MET A 1 45.66 12.21 -8.21
C MET A 1 44.34 12.72 -7.69
N MET A 2 44.23 14.03 -7.39
CA MET A 2 42.95 14.58 -6.88
C MET A 2 41.80 14.44 -7.85
N LYS A 3 42.01 14.54 -9.15
CA LYS A 3 40.98 14.39 -10.16
C LYS A 3 40.35 13.00 -10.16
N LYS A 4 41.13 11.95 -9.89
CA LYS A 4 40.61 10.59 -9.83
C LYS A 4 39.69 10.36 -8.63
N ILE A 5 40.03 10.97 -7.51
CA ILE A 5 39.22 10.90 -6.29
C ILE A 5 37.89 11.63 -6.48
N LEU A 6 37.91 12.79 -7.14
CA LEU A 6 36.72 13.54 -7.47
C LEU A 6 35.77 12.77 -8.39
N CYS A 7 36.32 12.09 -9.40
CA CYS A 7 35.51 11.26 -10.30
C CYS A 7 34.85 10.11 -9.57
N THR A 8 35.56 9.48 -8.64
CA THR A 8 35.00 8.39 -7.82
C THR A 8 33.86 8.89 -6.95
N ILE A 9 34.00 10.03 -6.33
CA ILE A 9 32.95 10.64 -5.50
C ILE A 9 31.74 10.99 -6.36
N ILE A 10 31.91 11.54 -7.54
CA ILE A 10 30.82 11.86 -8.47
C ILE A 10 30.05 10.59 -8.87
N LEU A 11 30.74 9.49 -9.13
CA LEU A 11 30.11 8.22 -9.46
C LEU A 11 29.24 7.70 -8.30
N LEU A 12 29.70 7.82 -7.07
CA LEU A 12 28.90 7.46 -5.89
C LEU A 12 27.64 8.33 -5.79
N TRP A 13 27.73 9.60 -6.08
CA TRP A 13 26.58 10.50 -6.09
C TRP A 13 25.55 10.13 -7.15
N LEU A 14 25.96 9.59 -8.30
CA LEU A 14 25.06 9.14 -9.34
C LEU A 14 24.23 7.93 -8.94
N LEU A 15 24.64 7.18 -7.93
CA LEU A 15 23.87 6.05 -7.39
C LEU A 15 22.76 6.49 -6.43
N VAL A 16 22.85 7.70 -5.87
CA VAL A 16 21.88 8.22 -4.90
C VAL A 16 20.50 8.45 -5.53
N PRO A 17 20.33 8.95 -6.76
CA PRO A 17 19.00 9.15 -7.36
C PRO A 17 18.14 7.90 -7.42
N GLY A 18 18.74 6.71 -7.46
CA GLY A 18 17.99 5.46 -7.41
C GLY A 18 17.20 5.25 -6.13
N TRP A 19 17.69 5.78 -5.01
CA TRP A 19 17.01 5.69 -3.72
C TRP A 19 15.85 6.68 -3.61
N ALA A 20 15.91 7.82 -4.32
CA ALA A 20 14.85 8.81 -4.32
C ALA A 20 13.56 8.30 -4.98
N GLN A 21 13.62 7.17 -5.69
CA GLN A 21 12.47 6.55 -6.32
C GLN A 21 11.68 5.63 -5.39
N GLU A 22 12.22 5.33 -4.21
CA GLU A 22 11.50 4.55 -3.22
C GLU A 22 10.32 5.35 -2.68
N PHE A 23 9.20 4.66 -2.51
CA PHE A 23 7.99 5.24 -1.93
C PHE A 23 7.72 4.64 -0.56
N LYS A 24 6.89 5.33 0.21
CA LYS A 24 6.48 4.88 1.54
C LYS A 24 5.03 5.24 1.78
N VAL A 25 4.44 4.60 2.79
CA VAL A 25 3.11 4.98 3.27
C VAL A 25 3.23 6.28 4.05
N ALA A 26 2.61 7.34 3.55
CA ALA A 26 2.65 8.66 4.19
C ALA A 26 1.81 8.69 5.46
N SER A 27 0.67 7.99 5.47
CA SER A 27 -0.23 7.91 6.61
C SER A 27 -1.12 6.68 6.50
N PHE A 28 -1.61 6.22 7.64
CA PHE A 28 -2.59 5.15 7.73
C PHE A 28 -3.49 5.42 8.94
N ARG A 29 -4.80 5.36 8.72
CA ARG A 29 -5.77 5.61 9.80
C ARG A 29 -7.09 4.91 9.57
N LEU A 30 -7.80 4.65 10.65
CA LEU A 30 -9.19 4.24 10.62
C LEU A 30 -10.07 5.46 10.27
N LEU A 31 -11.05 5.24 9.41
CA LEU A 31 -12.09 6.22 9.10
C LEU A 31 -13.38 5.84 9.86
N PRO A 32 -13.59 6.32 11.09
CA PRO A 32 -14.67 5.83 11.93
C PRO A 32 -16.07 6.21 11.42
N ASN A 33 -16.15 7.27 10.63
CA ASN A 33 -17.44 7.73 10.08
C ASN A 33 -17.70 7.23 8.66
N ASP A 34 -16.79 6.47 8.09
CA ASP A 34 -16.95 5.90 6.75
C ASP A 34 -17.61 4.52 6.88
N ILE A 35 -18.86 4.42 6.44
CA ILE A 35 -19.66 3.22 6.55
C ILE A 35 -19.69 2.40 5.26
N THR A 36 -18.85 2.69 4.29
CA THR A 36 -18.84 2.01 2.99
C THR A 36 -18.72 0.49 3.14
N ALA A 37 -17.77 0.03 3.95
CA ALA A 37 -17.56 -1.40 4.18
C ALA A 37 -18.69 -2.05 4.97
N TRP A 38 -19.45 -1.28 5.73
CA TRP A 38 -20.59 -1.74 6.50
C TRP A 38 -21.85 -1.84 5.63
N VAL A 39 -22.11 -0.82 4.81
CA VAL A 39 -23.36 -0.72 4.03
C VAL A 39 -23.33 -1.66 2.83
N ASN A 40 -22.18 -1.78 2.16
CA ASN A 40 -22.01 -2.65 0.99
C ASN A 40 -20.90 -3.66 1.25
N PRO A 41 -21.13 -4.65 2.12
CA PRO A 41 -20.07 -5.57 2.50
C PRO A 41 -19.68 -6.46 1.32
N VAL A 42 -18.36 -6.60 1.13
CA VAL A 42 -17.75 -7.63 0.30
C VAL A 42 -17.36 -8.78 1.23
N ARG A 43 -17.71 -10.00 0.85
CA ARG A 43 -17.45 -11.17 1.68
C ARG A 43 -16.33 -12.02 1.12
N ASP A 44 -15.52 -12.57 2.03
CA ASP A 44 -14.45 -13.51 1.67
C ASP A 44 -15.00 -14.93 1.43
N LEU A 45 -14.08 -15.88 1.23
CA LEU A 45 -14.45 -17.28 0.99
C LEU A 45 -15.13 -17.95 2.18
N ASN A 46 -14.94 -17.40 3.38
CA ASN A 46 -15.58 -17.87 4.62
C ASN A 46 -16.92 -17.17 4.90
N ASP A 47 -17.41 -16.40 3.93
CA ASP A 47 -18.65 -15.61 4.05
C ASP A 47 -18.57 -14.55 5.15
N GLU A 48 -17.38 -14.11 5.49
CA GLU A 48 -17.14 -13.04 6.45
C GLU A 48 -16.94 -11.70 5.74
N ALA A 49 -17.54 -10.64 6.26
CA ALA A 49 -17.39 -9.31 5.69
C ALA A 49 -15.94 -8.83 5.79
N CYS A 50 -15.45 -8.23 4.70
CA CYS A 50 -14.09 -7.71 4.61
C CYS A 50 -13.93 -6.37 5.30
N ALA A 51 -12.68 -6.04 5.63
CA ALA A 51 -12.25 -4.67 5.85
C ALA A 51 -12.05 -3.98 4.51
N LEU A 52 -12.18 -2.66 4.47
CA LEU A 52 -11.94 -1.85 3.27
C LEU A 52 -10.76 -0.92 3.52
N ILE A 53 -9.82 -0.92 2.59
CA ILE A 53 -8.72 0.05 2.57
C ILE A 53 -8.92 0.95 1.35
N LYS A 54 -9.06 2.25 1.59
CA LYS A 54 -9.11 3.25 0.52
C LYS A 54 -7.71 3.84 0.35
N VAL A 55 -7.02 3.44 -0.71
CA VAL A 55 -5.67 3.92 -1.00
C VAL A 55 -5.75 5.14 -1.90
N VAL A 56 -5.20 6.25 -1.44
CA VAL A 56 -5.09 7.46 -2.25
C VAL A 56 -3.89 7.31 -3.17
N GLY A 57 -4.15 7.15 -4.45
CA GLY A 57 -3.11 6.92 -5.44
C GLY A 57 -3.67 6.59 -6.81
N ASN A 58 -2.77 6.36 -7.77
CA ASN A 58 -3.15 6.04 -9.13
C ASN A 58 -3.28 4.52 -9.35
N ARG A 59 -3.77 4.14 -10.53
CA ARG A 59 -4.05 2.74 -10.88
C ARG A 59 -2.81 1.87 -11.08
N ASP A 60 -1.62 2.47 -11.16
CA ASP A 60 -0.38 1.74 -11.44
C ASP A 60 0.11 0.93 -10.26
N PHE A 61 -0.41 1.18 -9.06
CA PHE A 61 -0.08 0.40 -7.88
C PHE A 61 -0.69 -0.99 -7.95
N ALA A 62 0.09 -1.98 -7.53
CA ALA A 62 -0.36 -3.34 -7.30
C ALA A 62 -0.19 -3.67 -5.82
N PHE A 63 -1.04 -4.55 -5.31
CA PHE A 63 -1.10 -4.86 -3.88
C PHE A 63 -1.16 -6.36 -3.67
N SER A 64 -0.60 -6.82 -2.56
CA SER A 64 -0.78 -8.19 -2.08
C SER A 64 -0.75 -8.23 -0.57
N THR A 65 -1.49 -9.18 0.00
CA THR A 65 -1.50 -9.43 1.45
C THR A 65 -1.36 -10.92 1.71
N PRO A 66 -0.91 -11.34 2.90
CA PRO A 66 -0.82 -12.76 3.24
C PRO A 66 -2.15 -13.51 3.17
N LEU A 67 -3.25 -12.84 3.49
CA LEU A 67 -4.59 -13.42 3.43
C LEU A 67 -5.27 -13.22 2.07
N GLY A 68 -4.63 -12.51 1.15
CA GLY A 68 -5.17 -12.20 -0.17
C GLY A 68 -5.96 -10.90 -0.20
N ILE A 69 -6.36 -10.51 -1.41
CA ILE A 69 -7.25 -9.37 -1.65
C ILE A 69 -8.49 -9.92 -2.31
N VAL A 70 -9.63 -9.78 -1.65
CA VAL A 70 -10.89 -10.36 -2.13
C VAL A 70 -11.41 -9.61 -3.34
N GLN A 71 -11.33 -8.28 -3.32
CA GLN A 71 -11.77 -7.45 -4.42
C GLN A 71 -10.99 -6.14 -4.45
N ARG A 72 -10.71 -5.66 -5.66
CA ARG A 72 -10.12 -4.35 -5.89
C ARG A 72 -11.05 -3.54 -6.78
N LYS A 73 -11.32 -2.29 -6.39
CA LYS A 73 -12.06 -1.33 -7.22
C LYS A 73 -11.18 -0.11 -7.46
N ASN A 74 -11.06 0.29 -8.74
CA ASN A 74 -10.35 1.51 -9.11
C ASN A 74 -11.36 2.64 -9.19
N GLU A 75 -11.30 3.55 -8.21
CA GLU A 75 -12.12 4.75 -8.17
C GLU A 75 -11.30 5.96 -8.62
N VAL A 76 -11.95 7.10 -8.78
CA VAL A 76 -11.25 8.33 -9.16
C VAL A 76 -10.34 8.80 -8.03
N GLY A 77 -9.02 8.77 -8.28
CA GLY A 77 -8.03 9.17 -7.29
C GLY A 77 -7.82 8.21 -6.13
N GLU A 78 -8.53 7.08 -6.10
CA GLU A 78 -8.47 6.11 -5.03
C GLU A 78 -8.49 4.69 -5.57
N ILE A 79 -7.90 3.78 -4.81
CA ILE A 79 -8.01 2.34 -5.06
C ILE A 79 -8.63 1.73 -3.81
N TRP A 80 -9.74 1.03 -3.97
CA TRP A 80 -10.43 0.37 -2.87
C TRP A 80 -10.04 -1.11 -2.83
N LEU A 81 -9.49 -1.54 -1.69
CA LEU A 81 -9.06 -2.92 -1.47
C LEU A 81 -9.93 -3.54 -0.38
N TYR A 82 -10.65 -4.58 -0.74
CA TYR A 82 -11.40 -5.38 0.23
C TYR A 82 -10.54 -6.56 0.65
N VAL A 83 -10.17 -6.60 1.92
CA VAL A 83 -9.26 -7.59 2.49
C VAL A 83 -9.91 -8.34 3.64
N PRO A 84 -9.50 -9.61 3.88
CA PRO A 84 -10.06 -10.38 4.98
C PRO A 84 -9.83 -9.74 6.34
N ASN A 85 -10.78 -9.98 7.26
CA ASN A 85 -10.61 -9.64 8.66
C ASN A 85 -9.32 -10.28 9.20
N GLY A 86 -8.57 -9.55 9.99
CA GLY A 86 -7.30 -10.03 10.53
C GLY A 86 -6.08 -9.73 9.69
N THR A 87 -6.23 -9.03 8.56
CA THR A 87 -5.09 -8.59 7.74
C THR A 87 -4.23 -7.63 8.55
N ARG A 88 -2.91 -7.88 8.58
CA ARG A 88 -1.96 -7.11 9.40
C ARG A 88 -0.91 -6.38 8.60
N LYS A 89 -0.64 -6.80 7.38
CA LYS A 89 0.40 -6.22 6.54
C LYS A 89 0.04 -6.28 5.08
N ILE A 90 0.71 -5.45 4.28
CA ILE A 90 0.49 -5.35 2.85
C ILE A 90 1.82 -5.13 2.13
N THR A 91 1.93 -5.67 0.93
CA THR A 91 3.03 -5.37 0.00
C THR A 91 2.48 -4.52 -1.13
N ILE A 92 3.13 -3.42 -1.41
CA ILE A 92 2.72 -2.44 -2.43
C ILE A 92 3.80 -2.38 -3.50
N LYS A 93 3.40 -2.48 -4.76
CA LYS A 93 4.31 -2.44 -5.91
C LYS A 93 3.94 -1.31 -6.85
N HIS A 94 4.97 -0.67 -7.40
CA HIS A 94 4.80 0.32 -8.46
C HIS A 94 5.84 0.07 -9.55
N PRO A 95 5.46 0.14 -10.85
CA PRO A 95 6.38 -0.18 -11.95
C PRO A 95 7.66 0.66 -11.98
N ARG A 96 7.58 1.91 -11.51
CA ARG A 96 8.70 2.85 -11.52
C ARG A 96 9.39 2.96 -10.17
N TRP A 97 8.63 2.84 -9.09
CA TRP A 97 9.11 3.17 -7.73
C TRP A 97 9.52 1.94 -6.92
N GLY A 98 9.27 0.75 -7.45
CA GLY A 98 9.69 -0.48 -6.83
C GLY A 98 8.66 -1.12 -5.93
N VAL A 99 9.13 -1.74 -4.86
CA VAL A 99 8.30 -2.57 -3.99
C VAL A 99 8.49 -2.14 -2.54
N LEU A 100 7.36 -1.87 -1.85
CA LEU A 100 7.31 -1.71 -0.40
C LEU A 100 6.80 -3.04 0.16
N ARG A 101 7.71 -3.85 0.72
CA ARG A 101 7.38 -5.19 1.22
C ARG A 101 6.91 -5.14 2.66
N ASP A 102 5.88 -5.92 2.96
CA ASP A 102 5.44 -6.21 4.32
C ASP A 102 5.27 -4.97 5.19
N TYR A 103 4.63 -3.93 4.64
CA TYR A 103 4.24 -2.80 5.46
C TYR A 103 3.24 -3.27 6.52
N LYS A 104 3.60 -3.12 7.77
CA LYS A 104 2.76 -3.53 8.90
C LYS A 104 1.81 -2.40 9.29
N PHE A 105 0.52 -2.71 9.29
CA PHE A 105 -0.46 -1.75 9.79
C PHE A 105 -0.27 -1.55 11.30
N PRO A 106 -0.52 -0.33 11.80
CA PRO A 106 -0.49 -0.06 13.25
C PRO A 106 -1.49 -0.88 14.03
N VAL A 107 -2.55 -1.36 13.36
CA VAL A 107 -3.61 -2.16 13.96
C VAL A 107 -3.91 -3.36 13.06
N THR A 108 -4.53 -4.40 13.62
CA THR A 108 -5.10 -5.49 12.83
C THR A 108 -6.40 -5.00 12.19
N LEU A 109 -6.56 -5.21 10.87
CA LEU A 109 -7.75 -4.76 10.16
C LEU A 109 -8.96 -5.61 10.53
N GLU A 110 -10.09 -4.97 10.78
CA GLU A 110 -11.31 -5.61 11.24
C GLU A 110 -12.41 -5.54 10.19
N SER A 111 -13.26 -6.59 10.17
CA SER A 111 -14.44 -6.65 9.31
C SER A 111 -15.28 -5.39 9.40
N ARG A 112 -15.81 -4.93 8.26
CA ARG A 112 -16.77 -3.83 8.14
C ARG A 112 -16.21 -2.45 8.49
N LEU A 113 -14.94 -2.33 8.85
CA LEU A 113 -14.30 -1.04 9.08
C LEU A 113 -13.59 -0.56 7.83
N THR A 114 -13.53 0.76 7.66
CA THR A 114 -12.87 1.42 6.54
C THR A 114 -11.62 2.14 7.04
N TYR A 115 -10.53 1.98 6.30
CA TYR A 115 -9.22 2.58 6.57
C TYR A 115 -8.75 3.38 5.36
N GLU A 116 -7.84 4.32 5.58
CA GLU A 116 -7.27 5.14 4.50
C GLU A 116 -5.75 5.30 4.60
#